data_f751734d237ccc61e5c3b0fdf65fc212
#
_entry.id   f751734d237ccc61e5c3b0fdf65fc212
#
_cell.length_a   1.000
_cell.length_b   1.000
_cell.length_c   1.000
_cell.angle_alpha   90.00
_cell.angle_beta   90.00
_cell.angle_gamma   90.00
#
_symmetry.space_group_name_H-M   'P 1'
#
loop_
_entity.id
_entity.type
_entity.pdbx_description
1 polymer ?
#
loop_
_entity_poly.entity_id
_entity_poly.type
_entity_poly.pdbx_seq_one_letter_code
_entity_poly.pdbx_strand_id
1 'polypeptide(L)'
;MSTRDEDILDFDFFDEEEAPSWEEPEGFEPQPAATERRGRGSGSRSGPPRNFTPLLRLVGLVALAILVVVLLVVWVEGCTADAKRDRNSTYLADIGAVGNASARLGQQLSTLLTTPGLNQEELDAKLGGYVQTADNQVERAQSLNPPGAMVTPNAGAVEALRYRANGLRGLQTAFKETVDETDATVAGELLLAQTQRLLASDIIWTDSFQQPAQAVLQEEGIEGLDVPSSEFVTADDLVSQSSLAAIWQRIQGASTDGTPTGLHGNQIASVKALPSGQILSTTTETTIQVTDQLAFEVGVTDSGESQEVRVKVTLTIPKQPDPIVLTQTIPIIDPGETKTVTFQVGALVPFGEQTTVKVDVDPVPGETNTSNNTAEYPVIFTL
;
A
#
# COMPACT_ATOMS: atom_id res chain seq x y z
N MET A 1 45.52 -13.19 -35.66
CA MET A 1 45.76 -14.63 -35.63
C MET A 1 45.48 -15.08 -34.20
N SER A 2 44.43 -15.73 -34.03
CA SER A 2 44.00 -16.79 -33.13
C SER A 2 42.55 -16.57 -32.68
N THR A 3 41.76 -17.24 -33.27
CA THR A 3 40.55 -18.04 -33.12
C THR A 3 39.87 -18.01 -31.75
N ARG A 4 38.65 -17.56 -31.80
CA ARG A 4 37.56 -17.72 -30.82
C ARG A 4 37.10 -19.18 -30.84
N ASP A 5 37.11 -19.83 -29.71
CA ASP A 5 36.33 -21.04 -29.47
C ASP A 5 35.01 -20.62 -28.81
N GLU A 6 33.91 -20.81 -29.53
CA GLU A 6 32.55 -20.74 -29.07
C GLU A 6 32.14 -22.10 -28.52
N ASP A 7 32.12 -22.26 -27.23
CA ASP A 7 31.49 -23.44 -26.59
C ASP A 7 29.95 -23.28 -26.62
N ILE A 8 29.37 -23.93 -27.62
CA ILE A 8 27.91 -24.15 -27.69
C ILE A 8 27.60 -25.32 -26.78
N LEU A 9 26.95 -25.04 -25.63
CA LEU A 9 26.31 -26.04 -24.77
C LEU A 9 25.03 -26.49 -25.44
N ASP A 10 25.07 -27.63 -26.11
CA ASP A 10 23.94 -28.36 -26.67
C ASP A 10 23.29 -29.16 -25.53
N PHE A 11 22.11 -28.75 -25.08
CA PHE A 11 21.28 -29.48 -24.13
C PHE A 11 20.25 -30.30 -24.89
N ASP A 12 20.63 -31.55 -25.22
CA ASP A 12 19.74 -32.57 -25.76
C ASP A 12 18.96 -33.23 -24.61
N PHE A 13 17.69 -32.88 -24.45
CA PHE A 13 16.83 -33.31 -23.34
C PHE A 13 15.57 -34.08 -23.83
N PHE A 14 15.71 -34.95 -24.83
CA PHE A 14 14.65 -35.89 -25.20
C PHE A 14 15.21 -37.28 -25.44
N ASP A 15 15.43 -38.01 -24.36
CA ASP A 15 15.44 -39.49 -24.43
C ASP A 15 13.98 -39.96 -24.38
N GLU A 16 13.47 -40.37 -25.53
CA GLU A 16 12.21 -41.10 -25.64
C GLU A 16 12.44 -42.54 -25.11
N GLU A 17 11.95 -42.84 -23.90
CA GLU A 17 11.78 -44.21 -23.42
C GLU A 17 10.67 -44.90 -24.20
N GLU A 18 11.05 -45.93 -24.94
CA GLU A 18 10.16 -46.85 -25.68
C GLU A 18 9.14 -47.49 -24.73
N ALA A 19 7.87 -47.35 -25.09
CA ALA A 19 6.75 -48.04 -24.42
C ALA A 19 6.80 -49.55 -24.71
N PRO A 20 6.56 -50.44 -23.71
CA PRO A 20 6.48 -51.86 -23.92
C PRO A 20 5.22 -52.25 -24.71
N SER A 21 5.44 -53.02 -25.78
CA SER A 21 4.40 -53.61 -26.63
C SER A 21 3.60 -54.67 -25.87
N TRP A 22 2.28 -54.49 -25.84
CA TRP A 22 1.35 -55.51 -25.34
C TRP A 22 1.05 -56.50 -26.48
N GLU A 23 1.47 -57.73 -26.32
CA GLU A 23 1.05 -58.86 -27.15
C GLU A 23 -0.40 -59.27 -26.79
N GLU A 24 -1.27 -59.30 -27.80
CA GLU A 24 -2.59 -59.88 -27.73
C GLU A 24 -2.48 -61.42 -27.69
N PRO A 25 -3.19 -62.15 -26.82
CA PRO A 25 -3.31 -63.58 -26.96
C PRO A 25 -4.44 -63.93 -27.91
N GLU A 26 -4.07 -64.75 -28.90
CA GLU A 26 -4.93 -65.30 -29.94
C GLU A 26 -6.06 -66.22 -29.41
N GLY A 27 -7.17 -66.10 -30.06
CA GLY A 27 -8.15 -67.00 -30.52
C GLY A 27 -8.58 -68.19 -29.67
N PHE A 28 -9.85 -68.20 -29.28
CA PHE A 28 -10.60 -69.43 -29.04
C PHE A 28 -11.76 -69.53 -30.02
N GLU A 29 -11.65 -70.53 -30.90
CA GLU A 29 -12.74 -70.95 -31.81
C GLU A 29 -13.89 -71.64 -31.06
N PRO A 30 -15.12 -71.58 -31.56
CA PRO A 30 -16.29 -72.25 -30.96
C PRO A 30 -16.51 -73.64 -31.53
N GLN A 31 -16.84 -74.56 -30.70
CA GLN A 31 -17.36 -75.88 -31.13
C GLN A 31 -18.82 -76.07 -30.77
N PRO A 32 -19.53 -76.97 -31.54
CA PRO A 32 -20.95 -76.80 -31.80
C PRO A 32 -21.89 -77.64 -30.88
N ALA A 33 -23.15 -77.30 -31.00
CA ALA A 33 -24.31 -77.79 -30.32
C ALA A 33 -24.50 -79.34 -30.44
N ALA A 34 -24.98 -79.96 -29.39
CA ALA A 34 -25.67 -81.24 -29.45
C ALA A 34 -27.01 -81.22 -28.71
N THR A 35 -27.97 -81.60 -29.45
CA THR A 35 -29.40 -81.76 -29.35
C THR A 35 -29.97 -82.46 -28.13
N GLU A 36 -31.13 -81.93 -27.70
CA GLU A 36 -32.37 -82.52 -27.23
C GLU A 36 -32.36 -83.67 -26.25
N ARG A 37 -33.09 -83.53 -25.14
CA ARG A 37 -34.29 -84.36 -24.84
C ARG A 37 -35.26 -83.70 -23.84
N ARG A 38 -36.53 -83.71 -24.26
CA ARG A 38 -37.73 -83.38 -23.54
C ARG A 38 -37.87 -84.24 -22.27
N GLY A 39 -38.22 -83.61 -21.18
CA GLY A 39 -38.77 -84.25 -19.98
C GLY A 39 -39.76 -83.36 -19.29
N ARG A 40 -41.01 -83.73 -19.31
CA ARG A 40 -42.21 -83.14 -18.80
C ARG A 40 -42.30 -83.38 -17.29
N GLY A 41 -42.59 -82.36 -16.47
CA GLY A 41 -43.05 -82.63 -15.14
C GLY A 41 -43.03 -81.47 -14.15
N SER A 42 -44.26 -80.97 -13.91
CA SER A 42 -44.78 -80.54 -12.61
C SER A 42 -44.16 -79.39 -11.86
N GLY A 43 -45.00 -78.35 -11.65
CA GLY A 43 -44.79 -77.17 -10.92
C GLY A 43 -44.37 -77.31 -9.47
N SER A 44 -43.61 -76.33 -9.04
CA SER A 44 -43.62 -75.94 -7.66
C SER A 44 -43.16 -74.47 -7.54
N ARG A 45 -43.73 -73.75 -6.66
CA ARG A 45 -43.72 -72.34 -6.31
C ARG A 45 -42.30 -71.80 -6.23
N SER A 46 -42.04 -70.75 -6.94
CA SER A 46 -40.82 -69.96 -6.85
C SER A 46 -40.80 -69.19 -5.54
N GLY A 47 -40.00 -69.63 -4.59
CA GLY A 47 -39.52 -68.81 -3.49
C GLY A 47 -38.35 -67.96 -4.01
N PRO A 48 -38.12 -66.76 -3.50
CA PRO A 48 -37.03 -65.91 -3.96
C PRO A 48 -35.69 -66.52 -3.67
N PRO A 49 -34.68 -66.37 -4.56
CA PRO A 49 -33.39 -67.03 -4.43
C PRO A 49 -32.64 -66.49 -3.18
N ARG A 50 -32.36 -67.40 -2.29
CA ARG A 50 -31.73 -67.18 -0.98
C ARG A 50 -30.24 -66.82 -1.03
N ASN A 51 -29.65 -66.63 -2.19
CA ASN A 51 -28.18 -66.45 -2.37
C ASN A 51 -27.70 -65.08 -2.70
N PHE A 52 -28.59 -64.05 -2.71
CA PHE A 52 -28.21 -62.63 -2.94
C PHE A 52 -27.80 -61.89 -1.67
N THR A 53 -28.12 -62.41 -0.50
CA THR A 53 -27.84 -61.74 0.79
C THR A 53 -26.35 -61.61 1.13
N PRO A 54 -25.45 -62.56 0.84
CA PRO A 54 -24.01 -62.39 1.12
C PRO A 54 -23.36 -61.37 0.16
N LEU A 55 -23.79 -61.36 -1.13
CA LEU A 55 -23.25 -60.46 -2.14
C LEU A 55 -23.68 -59.01 -1.89
N LEU A 56 -24.94 -58.78 -1.50
CA LEU A 56 -25.42 -57.46 -1.08
C LEU A 56 -24.71 -56.96 0.19
N ARG A 57 -24.42 -57.84 1.14
CA ARG A 57 -23.62 -57.48 2.34
C ARG A 57 -22.17 -57.13 1.99
N LEU A 58 -21.55 -57.84 1.05
CA LEU A 58 -20.19 -57.58 0.57
C LEU A 58 -20.15 -56.23 -0.17
N VAL A 59 -21.09 -55.96 -1.08
CA VAL A 59 -21.20 -54.68 -1.78
C VAL A 59 -21.47 -53.52 -0.78
N GLY A 60 -22.33 -53.73 0.20
CA GLY A 60 -22.59 -52.74 1.26
C GLY A 60 -21.35 -52.45 2.12
N LEU A 61 -20.56 -53.50 2.47
CA LEU A 61 -19.29 -53.33 3.19
C LEU A 61 -18.24 -52.60 2.37
N VAL A 62 -18.10 -52.91 1.08
CA VAL A 62 -17.17 -52.20 0.18
C VAL A 62 -17.60 -50.74 -0.02
N ALA A 63 -18.89 -50.49 -0.23
CA ALA A 63 -19.43 -49.12 -0.33
C ALA A 63 -19.21 -48.31 0.95
N LEU A 64 -19.40 -48.93 2.13
CA LEU A 64 -19.13 -48.30 3.42
C LEU A 64 -17.63 -48.02 3.60
N ALA A 65 -16.74 -48.96 3.21
CA ALA A 65 -15.30 -48.77 3.27
C ALA A 65 -14.85 -47.62 2.37
N ILE A 66 -15.37 -47.52 1.15
CA ILE A 66 -15.10 -46.42 0.22
C ILE A 66 -15.61 -45.09 0.82
N LEU A 67 -16.82 -45.06 1.38
CA LEU A 67 -17.38 -43.88 2.02
C LEU A 67 -16.50 -43.41 3.19
N VAL A 68 -16.03 -44.33 4.04
CA VAL A 68 -15.13 -44.00 5.16
C VAL A 68 -13.80 -43.45 4.66
N VAL A 69 -13.23 -44.06 3.62
CA VAL A 69 -11.98 -43.54 3.01
C VAL A 69 -12.19 -42.14 2.44
N VAL A 70 -13.27 -41.92 1.70
CA VAL A 70 -13.59 -40.55 1.16
C VAL A 70 -13.78 -39.54 2.28
N LEU A 71 -14.52 -39.90 3.34
CA LEU A 71 -14.69 -39.02 4.50
C LEU A 71 -13.37 -38.75 5.22
N LEU A 72 -12.48 -39.73 5.35
CA LEU A 72 -11.15 -39.54 5.94
C LEU A 72 -10.27 -38.61 5.06
N VAL A 73 -10.31 -38.78 3.74
CA VAL A 73 -9.56 -37.92 2.81
C VAL A 73 -10.06 -36.46 2.92
N VAL A 74 -11.37 -36.25 2.85
CA VAL A 74 -11.98 -34.90 2.99
C VAL A 74 -11.66 -34.28 4.35
N TRP A 75 -11.67 -35.10 5.42
CA TRP A 75 -11.33 -34.60 6.76
C TRP A 75 -9.84 -34.23 6.89
N VAL A 76 -8.93 -35.06 6.35
CA VAL A 76 -7.48 -34.77 6.33
C VAL A 76 -7.17 -33.54 5.46
N GLU A 77 -7.81 -33.40 4.29
CA GLU A 77 -7.66 -32.22 3.42
C GLU A 77 -8.15 -30.94 4.12
N GLY A 78 -9.30 -31.00 4.80
CA GLY A 78 -9.82 -29.86 5.57
C GLY A 78 -8.87 -29.42 6.68
N CYS A 79 -8.37 -30.37 7.50
CA CYS A 79 -7.42 -30.06 8.57
C CYS A 79 -6.08 -29.49 8.05
N THR A 80 -5.62 -29.93 6.87
CA THR A 80 -4.38 -29.42 6.27
C THR A 80 -4.57 -28.02 5.67
N ALA A 81 -5.75 -27.73 5.10
CA ALA A 81 -6.08 -26.43 4.57
C ALA A 81 -6.17 -25.37 5.68
N ASP A 82 -6.85 -25.67 6.79
CA ASP A 82 -6.94 -24.77 7.95
C ASP A 82 -5.56 -24.48 8.54
N ALA A 83 -4.73 -25.50 8.72
CA ALA A 83 -3.37 -25.35 9.24
C ALA A 83 -2.45 -24.54 8.31
N LYS A 84 -2.64 -24.61 6.98
CA LYS A 84 -1.95 -23.77 6.01
C LYS A 84 -2.40 -22.32 6.13
N ARG A 85 -3.71 -22.08 6.18
CA ARG A 85 -4.29 -20.76 6.31
C ARG A 85 -3.81 -20.07 7.60
N ASP A 86 -3.81 -20.77 8.73
CA ASP A 86 -3.38 -20.24 10.02
C ASP A 86 -1.89 -19.83 9.99
N ARG A 87 -1.03 -20.64 9.39
CA ARG A 87 0.40 -20.30 9.23
C ARG A 87 0.61 -19.07 8.35
N ASN A 88 -0.10 -18.97 7.22
CA ASN A 88 -0.03 -17.80 6.35
C ASN A 88 -0.60 -16.57 7.05
N SER A 89 -1.73 -16.69 7.75
CA SER A 89 -2.32 -15.60 8.54
C SER A 89 -1.36 -15.06 9.60
N THR A 90 -0.72 -15.94 10.37
CA THR A 90 0.26 -15.55 11.39
C THR A 90 1.45 -14.83 10.76
N TYR A 91 2.03 -15.40 9.69
CA TYR A 91 3.15 -14.76 8.98
C TYR A 91 2.77 -13.39 8.41
N LEU A 92 1.61 -13.27 7.75
CA LEU A 92 1.14 -12.00 7.17
C LEU A 92 0.87 -10.95 8.25
N ALA A 93 0.37 -11.36 9.42
CA ALA A 93 0.20 -10.46 10.57
C ALA A 93 1.56 -9.96 11.08
N ASP A 94 2.56 -10.84 11.21
CA ASP A 94 3.90 -10.49 11.70
C ASP A 94 4.65 -9.57 10.73
N ILE A 95 4.69 -9.89 9.42
CA ILE A 95 5.32 -9.03 8.42
C ILE A 95 4.55 -7.72 8.24
N GLY A 96 3.22 -7.75 8.37
CA GLY A 96 2.36 -6.57 8.36
C GLY A 96 2.66 -5.63 9.52
N ALA A 97 2.94 -6.15 10.72
CA ALA A 97 3.36 -5.35 11.85
C ALA A 97 4.70 -4.62 11.57
N VAL A 98 5.66 -5.30 10.90
CA VAL A 98 6.93 -4.69 10.47
C VAL A 98 6.68 -3.62 9.40
N GLY A 99 5.87 -3.93 8.36
CA GLY A 99 5.51 -3.00 7.30
C GLY A 99 4.85 -1.73 7.82
N ASN A 100 3.87 -1.88 8.73
CA ASN A 100 3.19 -0.76 9.38
C ASN A 100 4.14 0.09 10.25
N ALA A 101 5.08 -0.55 10.96
CA ALA A 101 6.08 0.17 11.74
C ALA A 101 7.02 0.96 10.82
N SER A 102 7.38 0.41 9.67
CA SER A 102 8.20 1.08 8.66
C SER A 102 7.46 2.25 8.00
N ALA A 103 6.18 2.09 7.65
CA ALA A 103 5.36 3.18 7.12
C ALA A 103 5.25 4.35 8.11
N ARG A 104 5.05 4.06 9.41
CA ARG A 104 5.07 5.11 10.45
C ARG A 104 6.43 5.82 10.56
N LEU A 105 7.54 5.10 10.33
CA LEU A 105 8.86 5.73 10.30
C LEU A 105 9.00 6.71 9.13
N GLY A 106 8.44 6.38 7.96
CA GLY A 106 8.34 7.30 6.82
C GLY A 106 7.55 8.57 7.13
N GLN A 107 6.40 8.43 7.80
CA GLN A 107 5.61 9.57 8.28
C GLN A 107 6.39 10.43 9.29
N GLN A 108 7.17 9.80 10.18
CA GLN A 108 8.04 10.51 11.12
C GLN A 108 9.15 11.28 10.41
N LEU A 109 9.73 10.70 9.34
CA LEU A 109 10.71 11.40 8.50
C LEU A 109 10.10 12.63 7.84
N SER A 110 8.94 12.50 7.19
CA SER A 110 8.21 13.61 6.60
C SER A 110 7.91 14.71 7.64
N THR A 111 7.43 14.30 8.82
CA THR A 111 7.18 15.21 9.93
C THR A 111 8.45 15.93 10.41
N LEU A 112 9.57 15.21 10.52
CA LEU A 112 10.85 15.77 10.91
C LEU A 112 11.32 16.82 9.91
N LEU A 113 11.36 16.46 8.63
CA LEU A 113 11.81 17.36 7.56
C LEU A 113 10.92 18.60 7.37
N THR A 114 9.67 18.53 7.83
CA THR A 114 8.73 19.67 7.83
C THR A 114 8.62 20.37 9.19
N THR A 115 9.54 20.12 10.14
CA THR A 115 9.52 20.77 11.45
C THR A 115 10.13 22.17 11.35
N PRO A 116 9.40 23.24 11.74
CA PRO A 116 9.96 24.58 11.79
C PRO A 116 11.12 24.67 12.78
N GLY A 117 12.18 25.43 12.43
CA GLY A 117 13.33 25.65 13.31
C GLY A 117 14.22 24.41 13.53
N LEU A 118 14.02 23.34 12.75
CA LEU A 118 14.89 22.17 12.80
C LEU A 118 16.32 22.54 12.40
N ASN A 119 17.26 22.32 13.28
CA ASN A 119 18.67 22.55 13.00
C ASN A 119 19.42 21.26 12.64
N GLN A 120 20.64 21.41 12.12
CA GLN A 120 21.46 20.30 11.63
C GLN A 120 21.80 19.25 12.70
N GLU A 121 22.10 19.68 13.95
CA GLU A 121 22.45 18.77 15.04
C GLU A 121 21.26 17.90 15.47
N GLU A 122 20.08 18.52 15.59
CA GLU A 122 18.85 17.80 15.92
C GLU A 122 18.44 16.85 14.81
N LEU A 123 18.56 17.30 13.54
CA LEU A 123 18.30 16.45 12.37
C LEU A 123 19.19 15.21 12.38
N ASP A 124 20.50 15.37 12.57
CA ASP A 124 21.45 14.26 12.59
C ASP A 124 21.14 13.25 13.69
N ALA A 125 20.85 13.73 14.90
CA ALA A 125 20.48 12.88 16.03
C ALA A 125 19.19 12.08 15.74
N LYS A 126 18.17 12.72 15.15
CA LYS A 126 16.90 12.08 14.80
C LYS A 126 17.08 11.06 13.67
N LEU A 127 17.78 11.43 12.59
CA LEU A 127 18.06 10.51 11.49
C LEU A 127 18.86 9.28 11.93
N GLY A 128 19.84 9.46 12.84
CA GLY A 128 20.55 8.34 13.44
C GLY A 128 19.64 7.36 14.17
N GLY A 129 18.66 7.86 14.93
CA GLY A 129 17.63 7.03 15.56
C GLY A 129 16.72 6.32 14.56
N TYR A 130 16.38 6.97 13.45
CA TYR A 130 15.56 6.38 12.38
C TYR A 130 16.31 5.28 11.64
N VAL A 131 17.61 5.46 11.36
CA VAL A 131 18.48 4.42 10.78
C VAL A 131 18.49 3.19 11.67
N GLN A 132 18.73 3.36 12.97
CA GLN A 132 18.73 2.24 13.92
C GLN A 132 17.36 1.52 13.95
N THR A 133 16.27 2.29 13.92
CA THR A 133 14.91 1.72 13.91
C THR A 133 14.68 0.90 12.63
N ALA A 134 15.11 1.42 11.46
CA ALA A 134 14.99 0.73 10.19
C ALA A 134 15.85 -0.56 10.14
N ASP A 135 17.08 -0.53 10.67
CA ASP A 135 17.94 -1.71 10.79
C ASP A 135 17.25 -2.80 11.64
N ASN A 136 16.67 -2.44 12.78
CA ASN A 136 15.90 -3.37 13.63
C ASN A 136 14.68 -3.95 12.89
N GLN A 137 14.04 -3.19 12.02
CA GLN A 137 12.92 -3.69 11.20
C GLN A 137 13.42 -4.72 10.16
N VAL A 138 14.58 -4.50 9.55
CA VAL A 138 15.22 -5.47 8.65
C VAL A 138 15.52 -6.77 9.40
N GLU A 139 16.16 -6.68 10.56
CA GLU A 139 16.50 -7.86 11.39
C GLU A 139 15.23 -8.63 11.79
N ARG A 140 14.19 -7.92 12.19
CA ARG A 140 12.91 -8.53 12.54
C ARG A 140 12.28 -9.26 11.36
N ALA A 141 12.23 -8.66 10.18
CA ALA A 141 11.70 -9.31 8.99
C ALA A 141 12.52 -10.55 8.56
N GLN A 142 13.85 -10.50 8.74
CA GLN A 142 14.73 -11.64 8.48
C GLN A 142 14.54 -12.78 9.48
N SER A 143 14.16 -12.48 10.72
CA SER A 143 13.94 -13.47 11.78
C SER A 143 12.58 -14.16 11.69
N LEU A 144 11.67 -13.69 10.81
CA LEU A 144 10.39 -14.34 10.59
C LEU A 144 10.59 -15.72 9.95
N ASN A 145 9.66 -16.63 10.23
CA ASN A 145 9.65 -17.96 9.66
C ASN A 145 8.48 -18.08 8.66
N PRO A 146 8.63 -17.59 7.41
CA PRO A 146 7.57 -17.63 6.42
C PRO A 146 7.21 -19.08 6.05
N PRO A 147 5.95 -19.39 5.72
CA PRO A 147 5.59 -20.63 5.07
C PRO A 147 6.41 -20.84 3.79
N GLY A 148 6.64 -22.09 3.38
CA GLY A 148 7.59 -22.42 2.29
C GLY A 148 7.38 -21.61 1.00
N ALA A 149 6.13 -21.46 0.55
CA ALA A 149 5.80 -20.66 -0.64
C ALA A 149 6.00 -19.14 -0.42
N MET A 150 5.96 -18.65 0.83
CA MET A 150 6.17 -17.24 1.19
C MET A 150 7.65 -16.86 1.40
N VAL A 151 8.60 -17.79 1.27
CA VAL A 151 10.04 -17.50 1.46
C VAL A 151 10.54 -16.47 0.44
N THR A 152 10.18 -16.62 -0.83
CA THR A 152 10.56 -15.67 -1.89
C THR A 152 9.90 -14.30 -1.71
N PRO A 153 8.58 -14.18 -1.49
CA PRO A 153 7.97 -12.91 -1.13
C PRO A 153 8.60 -12.25 0.10
N ASN A 154 8.89 -13.01 1.17
CA ASN A 154 9.56 -12.46 2.37
C ASN A 154 10.93 -11.86 2.05
N ALA A 155 11.70 -12.48 1.16
CA ALA A 155 12.97 -11.89 0.72
C ALA A 155 12.77 -10.53 0.04
N GLY A 156 11.69 -10.35 -0.74
CA GLY A 156 11.28 -9.07 -1.32
C GLY A 156 10.95 -8.02 -0.25
N ALA A 157 10.19 -8.38 0.79
CA ALA A 157 9.90 -7.48 1.92
C ALA A 157 11.18 -7.05 2.66
N VAL A 158 12.09 -7.99 2.92
CA VAL A 158 13.40 -7.70 3.53
C VAL A 158 14.22 -6.75 2.66
N GLU A 159 14.22 -6.94 1.35
CA GLU A 159 14.93 -6.06 0.42
C GLU A 159 14.35 -4.65 0.44
N ALA A 160 13.02 -4.48 0.39
CA ALA A 160 12.36 -3.18 0.53
C ALA A 160 12.79 -2.47 1.82
N LEU A 161 12.79 -3.17 2.95
CA LEU A 161 13.21 -2.61 4.23
C LEU A 161 14.70 -2.22 4.25
N ARG A 162 15.58 -2.98 3.58
CA ARG A 162 17.00 -2.63 3.40
C ARG A 162 17.18 -1.35 2.59
N TYR A 163 16.38 -1.18 1.53
CA TYR A 163 16.38 0.06 0.74
C TYR A 163 15.99 1.26 1.60
N ARG A 164 15.00 1.12 2.50
CA ARG A 164 14.60 2.16 3.47
C ARG A 164 15.72 2.49 4.45
N ALA A 165 16.34 1.49 5.05
CA ALA A 165 17.46 1.70 5.97
C ALA A 165 18.66 2.38 5.27
N ASN A 166 18.98 1.96 4.05
CA ASN A 166 20.06 2.55 3.26
C ASN A 166 19.73 3.97 2.78
N GLY A 167 18.47 4.25 2.40
CA GLY A 167 18.02 5.59 2.05
C GLY A 167 18.12 6.56 3.23
N LEU A 168 17.68 6.15 4.42
CA LEU A 168 17.80 6.95 5.65
C LEU A 168 19.26 7.22 6.02
N ARG A 169 20.12 6.20 5.96
CA ARG A 169 21.57 6.36 6.19
C ARG A 169 22.20 7.27 5.16
N GLY A 170 21.79 7.15 3.91
CA GLY A 170 22.23 8.02 2.84
C GLY A 170 21.79 9.47 3.05
N LEU A 171 20.54 9.71 3.49
CA LEU A 171 20.08 11.05 3.86
C LEU A 171 20.89 11.65 5.00
N GLN A 172 21.13 10.89 6.07
CA GLN A 172 21.96 11.34 7.18
C GLN A 172 23.37 11.73 6.70
N THR A 173 23.96 10.92 5.83
CA THR A 173 25.29 11.19 5.26
C THR A 173 25.26 12.43 4.37
N ALA A 174 24.29 12.55 3.47
CA ALA A 174 24.16 13.68 2.56
C ALA A 174 23.99 15.02 3.30
N PHE A 175 23.17 15.06 4.36
CA PHE A 175 23.05 16.25 5.21
C PHE A 175 24.36 16.61 5.92
N LYS A 176 25.18 15.63 6.33
CA LYS A 176 26.51 15.90 6.92
C LYS A 176 27.52 16.40 5.89
N GLU A 177 27.54 15.81 4.71
CA GLU A 177 28.47 16.19 3.63
C GLU A 177 28.16 17.57 3.05
N THR A 178 26.90 18.04 3.17
CA THR A 178 26.47 19.33 2.65
C THR A 178 26.51 20.45 3.68
N VAL A 179 27.07 20.25 4.90
CA VAL A 179 27.14 21.31 5.94
C VAL A 179 27.91 22.55 5.44
N ASP A 180 29.00 22.36 4.71
CA ASP A 180 29.82 23.45 4.16
C ASP A 180 29.44 23.84 2.74
N GLU A 181 28.37 23.25 2.17
CA GLU A 181 27.92 23.56 0.81
C GLU A 181 27.24 24.94 0.80
N THR A 182 27.38 25.65 -0.29
CA THR A 182 26.76 26.98 -0.50
C THR A 182 25.74 26.98 -1.62
N ASP A 183 25.73 25.92 -2.45
CA ASP A 183 24.78 25.76 -3.56
C ASP A 183 23.68 24.77 -3.15
N ALA A 184 22.50 25.32 -2.88
CA ALA A 184 21.32 24.55 -2.52
C ALA A 184 20.91 23.53 -3.60
N THR A 185 21.21 23.83 -4.88
CA THR A 185 20.90 22.91 -5.99
C THR A 185 21.71 21.63 -5.90
N VAL A 186 23.00 21.77 -5.59
CA VAL A 186 23.92 20.62 -5.37
C VAL A 186 23.48 19.81 -4.15
N ALA A 187 23.16 20.49 -3.04
CA ALA A 187 22.66 19.82 -1.86
C ALA A 187 21.33 19.07 -2.14
N GLY A 188 20.40 19.72 -2.82
CA GLY A 188 19.12 19.11 -3.22
C GLY A 188 19.29 17.89 -4.11
N GLU A 189 20.26 17.86 -5.02
CA GLU A 189 20.56 16.70 -5.87
C GLU A 189 21.08 15.50 -5.05
N LEU A 190 21.99 15.74 -4.12
CA LEU A 190 22.53 14.71 -3.24
C LEU A 190 21.45 14.09 -2.35
N LEU A 191 20.55 14.93 -1.82
CA LEU A 191 19.40 14.48 -1.03
C LEU A 191 18.39 13.72 -1.87
N LEU A 192 18.10 14.18 -3.09
CA LEU A 192 17.18 13.53 -4.02
C LEU A 192 17.61 12.10 -4.33
N ALA A 193 18.89 11.85 -4.53
CA ALA A 193 19.42 10.51 -4.77
C ALA A 193 19.10 9.53 -3.64
N GLN A 194 18.95 10.01 -2.41
CA GLN A 194 18.61 9.18 -1.26
C GLN A 194 17.10 9.00 -1.09
N THR A 195 16.31 10.04 -1.32
CA THR A 195 14.84 9.93 -1.28
C THR A 195 14.30 9.06 -2.42
N GLN A 196 14.95 9.05 -3.59
CA GLN A 196 14.66 8.11 -4.67
C GLN A 196 14.85 6.64 -4.26
N ARG A 197 15.82 6.33 -3.38
CA ARG A 197 15.97 4.98 -2.81
C ARG A 197 14.81 4.63 -1.90
N LEU A 198 14.31 5.59 -1.12
CA LEU A 198 13.13 5.40 -0.28
C LEU A 198 11.90 5.14 -1.14
N LEU A 199 11.71 5.89 -2.22
CA LEU A 199 10.61 5.68 -3.17
C LEU A 199 10.73 4.31 -3.88
N ALA A 200 11.94 3.92 -4.30
CA ALA A 200 12.18 2.60 -4.88
C ALA A 200 11.82 1.46 -3.91
N SER A 201 11.96 1.68 -2.60
CA SER A 201 11.57 0.68 -1.60
C SER A 201 10.08 0.37 -1.61
N ASP A 202 9.24 1.36 -1.94
CA ASP A 202 7.79 1.19 -1.99
C ASP A 202 7.38 0.36 -3.21
N ILE A 203 8.07 0.57 -4.34
CA ILE A 203 7.93 -0.26 -5.53
C ILE A 203 8.37 -1.70 -5.24
N ILE A 204 9.53 -1.89 -4.59
CA ILE A 204 10.04 -3.23 -4.23
C ILE A 204 9.05 -3.93 -3.28
N TRP A 205 8.49 -3.22 -2.29
CA TRP A 205 7.47 -3.81 -1.41
C TRP A 205 6.27 -4.30 -2.19
N THR A 206 5.78 -3.51 -3.13
CA THR A 206 4.61 -3.86 -3.95
C THR A 206 4.92 -5.01 -4.91
N ASP A 207 6.00 -4.91 -5.69
CA ASP A 207 6.27 -5.82 -6.80
C ASP A 207 6.98 -7.10 -6.38
N SER A 208 7.82 -7.05 -5.33
CA SER A 208 8.60 -8.21 -4.89
C SER A 208 8.05 -8.90 -3.65
N PHE A 209 7.14 -8.26 -2.89
CA PHE A 209 6.47 -8.87 -1.74
C PHE A 209 4.96 -8.98 -1.94
N GLN A 210 4.26 -7.86 -2.08
CA GLN A 210 2.79 -7.84 -2.00
C GLN A 210 2.14 -8.63 -3.13
N GLN A 211 2.49 -8.35 -4.39
CA GLN A 211 1.93 -9.05 -5.55
C GLN A 211 2.31 -10.55 -5.56
N PRO A 212 3.60 -10.94 -5.36
CA PRO A 212 3.97 -12.36 -5.28
C PRO A 212 3.31 -13.10 -4.11
N ALA A 213 3.18 -12.48 -2.93
CA ALA A 213 2.50 -13.10 -1.80
C ALA A 213 1.00 -13.32 -2.09
N GLN A 214 0.36 -12.39 -2.79
CA GLN A 214 -1.02 -12.53 -3.23
C GLN A 214 -1.18 -13.66 -4.26
N ALA A 215 -0.25 -13.80 -5.19
CA ALA A 215 -0.24 -14.92 -6.14
C ALA A 215 -0.10 -16.27 -5.41
N VAL A 216 0.78 -16.37 -4.42
CA VAL A 216 0.93 -17.57 -3.58
C VAL A 216 -0.38 -17.94 -2.88
N LEU A 217 -1.07 -16.96 -2.27
CA LEU A 217 -2.37 -17.24 -1.62
C LEU A 217 -3.41 -17.76 -2.61
N GLN A 218 -3.45 -17.21 -3.83
CA GLN A 218 -4.35 -17.65 -4.89
C GLN A 218 -4.01 -19.07 -5.38
N GLU A 219 -2.72 -19.36 -5.62
CA GLU A 219 -2.25 -20.68 -6.05
C GLU A 219 -2.52 -21.77 -4.99
N GLU A 220 -2.40 -21.43 -3.72
CA GLU A 220 -2.70 -22.34 -2.61
C GLU A 220 -4.19 -22.42 -2.25
N GLY A 221 -5.06 -21.65 -2.92
CA GLY A 221 -6.50 -21.61 -2.66
C GLY A 221 -6.87 -21.03 -1.30
N ILE A 222 -6.03 -20.14 -0.76
CA ILE A 222 -6.25 -19.50 0.55
C ILE A 222 -7.00 -18.19 0.33
N GLU A 223 -8.26 -18.16 0.72
CA GLU A 223 -9.12 -16.98 0.60
C GLU A 223 -9.26 -16.22 1.92
N GLY A 224 -9.59 -14.92 1.83
CA GLY A 224 -9.90 -14.07 2.98
C GLY A 224 -8.71 -13.70 3.85
N LEU A 225 -7.49 -13.72 3.29
CA LEU A 225 -6.29 -13.12 3.87
C LEU A 225 -5.84 -11.94 3.01
N ASP A 226 -5.61 -10.81 3.66
CA ASP A 226 -5.06 -9.61 3.01
C ASP A 226 -3.54 -9.56 3.16
N VAL A 227 -2.84 -9.33 2.04
CA VAL A 227 -1.40 -9.09 2.07
C VAL A 227 -1.15 -7.64 2.44
N PRO A 228 -0.34 -7.36 3.49
CA PRO A 228 -0.15 -6.01 3.99
C PRO A 228 0.58 -5.12 2.98
N SER A 229 0.06 -3.89 2.80
CA SER A 229 0.76 -2.80 2.12
C SER A 229 1.71 -2.09 3.09
N SER A 230 2.72 -1.42 2.55
CA SER A 230 3.61 -0.55 3.33
C SER A 230 4.18 0.51 2.41
N GLU A 231 3.78 1.76 2.63
CA GLU A 231 4.26 2.92 1.91
C GLU A 231 5.12 3.77 2.86
N PHE A 232 6.34 4.06 2.47
CA PHE A 232 7.30 4.83 3.27
C PHE A 232 7.29 6.32 2.88
N VAL A 233 7.21 6.60 1.59
CA VAL A 233 7.18 7.97 1.04
C VAL A 233 5.74 8.38 0.77
N THR A 234 5.17 9.18 1.66
CA THR A 234 3.77 9.63 1.59
C THR A 234 3.61 11.07 1.08
N ALA A 235 4.73 11.78 0.85
CA ALA A 235 4.73 13.17 0.42
C ALA A 235 5.56 13.34 -0.85
N ASP A 236 4.93 13.82 -1.92
CA ASP A 236 5.57 14.06 -3.22
C ASP A 236 6.70 15.10 -3.12
N ASP A 237 6.60 16.03 -2.17
CA ASP A 237 7.61 17.07 -1.92
C ASP A 237 9.00 16.50 -1.53
N LEU A 238 9.04 15.29 -0.93
CA LEU A 238 10.29 14.64 -0.55
C LEU A 238 11.03 13.99 -1.73
N VAL A 239 10.46 13.99 -2.93
CA VAL A 239 11.06 13.45 -4.16
C VAL A 239 11.31 14.53 -5.22
N SER A 240 11.20 15.79 -4.85
CA SER A 240 11.51 16.95 -5.70
C SER A 240 12.85 17.55 -5.31
N GLN A 241 13.73 17.80 -6.30
CA GLN A 241 15.04 18.44 -6.06
C GLN A 241 14.88 19.84 -5.48
N SER A 242 13.92 20.63 -5.98
CA SER A 242 13.67 22.00 -5.51
C SER A 242 13.21 22.02 -4.06
N SER A 243 12.26 21.16 -3.69
CA SER A 243 11.77 21.06 -2.30
C SER A 243 12.86 20.59 -1.34
N LEU A 244 13.70 19.64 -1.75
CA LEU A 244 14.83 19.18 -0.94
C LEU A 244 15.92 20.25 -0.79
N ALA A 245 16.18 21.04 -1.83
CA ALA A 245 17.07 22.20 -1.77
C ALA A 245 16.55 23.24 -0.77
N ALA A 246 15.26 23.52 -0.80
CA ALA A 246 14.62 24.46 0.11
C ALA A 246 14.57 23.94 1.57
N ILE A 247 14.32 22.63 1.78
CA ILE A 247 14.45 21.98 3.09
C ILE A 247 15.86 22.14 3.64
N TRP A 248 16.87 21.89 2.80
CA TRP A 248 18.27 22.03 3.18
C TRP A 248 18.60 23.47 3.58
N GLN A 249 18.21 24.47 2.76
CA GLN A 249 18.43 25.90 3.06
C GLN A 249 17.79 26.30 4.40
N ARG A 250 16.57 25.86 4.66
CA ARG A 250 15.85 26.13 5.91
C ARG A 250 16.57 25.54 7.13
N ILE A 251 17.10 24.33 7.03
CA ILE A 251 17.84 23.67 8.10
C ILE A 251 19.18 24.38 8.34
N GLN A 252 19.89 24.78 7.30
CA GLN A 252 21.13 25.54 7.39
C GLN A 252 20.90 26.93 8.00
N GLY A 253 19.85 27.64 7.59
CA GLY A 253 19.46 28.91 8.16
C GLY A 253 19.14 28.83 9.67
N ALA A 254 18.45 27.77 10.09
CA ALA A 254 18.15 27.53 11.50
C ALA A 254 19.41 27.21 12.34
N SER A 255 20.45 26.64 11.71
CA SER A 255 21.72 26.31 12.39
C SER A 255 22.58 27.52 12.68
N THR A 256 22.42 28.63 11.92
CA THR A 256 23.27 29.83 12.02
C THR A 256 22.86 30.80 13.11
N ASP A 257 21.55 31.01 13.40
CA ASP A 257 21.13 31.99 14.45
C ASP A 257 19.70 31.78 14.98
N GLY A 258 18.97 30.76 14.56
CA GLY A 258 17.60 30.46 15.01
C GLY A 258 16.54 31.47 14.58
N THR A 259 16.91 32.49 13.81
CA THR A 259 15.98 33.44 13.23
C THR A 259 15.75 33.10 11.77
N PRO A 260 14.46 32.97 11.32
CA PRO A 260 14.18 32.76 9.92
C PRO A 260 14.81 33.86 9.07
N THR A 261 15.60 33.50 8.05
CA THR A 261 16.23 34.41 7.13
C THR A 261 15.45 34.44 5.82
N GLY A 262 15.25 35.63 5.25
CA GLY A 262 14.47 35.84 4.04
C GLY A 262 13.08 36.41 4.30
N LEU A 263 12.32 36.62 3.23
CA LEU A 263 10.92 37.01 3.30
C LEU A 263 10.05 35.76 3.50
N HIS A 264 9.27 35.77 4.56
CA HIS A 264 8.30 34.74 4.89
C HIS A 264 6.88 35.24 4.73
N GLY A 265 5.96 34.40 4.25
CA GLY A 265 4.55 34.78 4.20
C GLY A 265 3.72 33.90 3.26
N ASN A 266 2.46 33.82 3.61
CA ASN A 266 1.45 33.10 2.81
C ASN A 266 0.34 34.08 2.41
N GLN A 267 -0.41 33.71 1.37
CA GLN A 267 -1.61 34.45 0.98
C GLN A 267 -2.70 33.48 0.47
N ILE A 268 -3.96 33.86 0.70
CA ILE A 268 -5.09 33.12 0.11
C ILE A 268 -5.17 33.54 -1.37
N ALA A 269 -4.94 32.56 -2.26
CA ALA A 269 -4.96 32.78 -3.69
C ALA A 269 -6.38 32.67 -4.29
N SER A 270 -7.16 31.70 -3.83
CA SER A 270 -8.53 31.48 -4.30
C SER A 270 -9.32 30.60 -3.36
N VAL A 271 -10.66 30.74 -3.38
CA VAL A 271 -11.58 29.81 -2.74
C VAL A 271 -12.65 29.42 -3.76
N LYS A 272 -12.86 28.12 -3.96
CA LYS A 272 -13.85 27.59 -4.91
C LYS A 272 -14.85 26.68 -4.21
N ALA A 273 -16.11 26.79 -4.58
CA ALA A 273 -17.16 25.86 -4.15
C ALA A 273 -17.23 24.66 -5.10
N LEU A 274 -17.14 23.44 -4.56
CA LEU A 274 -17.26 22.20 -5.31
C LEU A 274 -18.63 21.56 -5.05
N PRO A 275 -19.20 20.83 -6.00
CA PRO A 275 -18.64 20.43 -7.30
C PRO A 275 -18.79 21.46 -8.43
N SER A 276 -19.43 22.62 -8.18
CA SER A 276 -19.71 23.62 -9.23
C SER A 276 -18.42 24.24 -9.81
N GLY A 277 -17.32 24.27 -9.06
CA GLY A 277 -16.08 24.97 -9.43
C GLY A 277 -16.17 26.49 -9.36
N GLN A 278 -17.25 27.06 -8.77
CA GLN A 278 -17.48 28.50 -8.70
C GLN A 278 -16.47 29.14 -7.73
N ILE A 279 -15.72 30.13 -8.24
CA ILE A 279 -14.78 30.91 -7.44
C ILE A 279 -15.56 31.94 -6.60
N LEU A 280 -15.29 32.01 -5.31
CA LEU A 280 -15.91 32.95 -4.40
C LEU A 280 -15.27 34.33 -4.54
N SER A 281 -16.05 35.36 -4.29
CA SER A 281 -15.61 36.78 -4.29
C SER A 281 -15.76 37.36 -2.89
N THR A 282 -14.78 38.14 -2.45
CA THR A 282 -14.86 38.85 -1.16
C THR A 282 -15.78 40.11 -1.23
N THR A 283 -16.13 40.52 -2.45
CA THR A 283 -16.93 41.75 -2.65
C THR A 283 -18.32 41.50 -3.23
N THR A 284 -18.57 40.30 -3.77
CA THR A 284 -19.82 39.93 -4.42
C THR A 284 -20.38 38.70 -3.79
N GLU A 285 -21.64 38.70 -3.39
CA GLU A 285 -22.34 37.57 -2.84
C GLU A 285 -22.44 36.44 -3.89
N THR A 286 -22.15 35.22 -3.44
CA THR A 286 -22.17 34.00 -4.27
C THR A 286 -23.28 33.09 -3.83
N THR A 287 -24.17 32.68 -4.75
CA THR A 287 -25.18 31.66 -4.49
C THR A 287 -24.59 30.27 -4.71
N ILE A 288 -24.65 29.43 -3.70
CA ILE A 288 -24.09 28.07 -3.71
C ILE A 288 -25.22 27.06 -3.54
N GLN A 289 -25.36 26.16 -4.51
CA GLN A 289 -26.28 25.03 -4.40
C GLN A 289 -25.68 23.97 -3.48
N VAL A 290 -26.42 23.57 -2.46
CA VAL A 290 -25.98 22.55 -1.50
C VAL A 290 -26.24 21.16 -2.05
N THR A 291 -25.21 20.33 -1.98
CA THR A 291 -25.24 18.91 -2.33
C THR A 291 -24.55 18.10 -1.23
N ASP A 292 -24.73 16.80 -1.22
CA ASP A 292 -24.00 15.90 -0.31
C ASP A 292 -22.47 15.96 -0.52
N GLN A 293 -22.05 16.45 -1.68
CA GLN A 293 -20.63 16.59 -2.08
C GLN A 293 -20.10 18.01 -1.91
N LEU A 294 -20.84 18.90 -1.21
CA LEU A 294 -20.41 20.27 -1.01
C LEU A 294 -19.08 20.32 -0.28
N ALA A 295 -18.11 20.92 -0.93
CA ALA A 295 -16.77 21.16 -0.40
C ALA A 295 -16.25 22.51 -0.84
N PHE A 296 -15.23 23.02 -0.14
CA PHE A 296 -14.49 24.20 -0.54
C PHE A 296 -13.03 23.85 -0.80
N GLU A 297 -12.54 24.19 -1.99
CA GLU A 297 -11.13 24.14 -2.34
C GLU A 297 -10.51 25.48 -2.08
N VAL A 298 -9.52 25.54 -1.19
CA VAL A 298 -8.77 26.75 -0.84
C VAL A 298 -7.37 26.65 -1.40
N GLY A 299 -7.00 27.59 -2.28
CA GLY A 299 -5.64 27.76 -2.78
C GLY A 299 -4.88 28.74 -1.88
N VAL A 300 -3.69 28.30 -1.44
CA VAL A 300 -2.75 29.12 -0.67
C VAL A 300 -1.45 29.23 -1.46
N THR A 301 -0.91 30.44 -1.60
CA THR A 301 0.37 30.70 -2.27
C THR A 301 1.38 31.15 -1.23
N ASP A 302 2.58 30.55 -1.28
CA ASP A 302 3.74 31.07 -0.58
C ASP A 302 4.17 32.40 -1.29
N SER A 303 4.01 33.51 -0.60
CA SER A 303 4.36 34.85 -1.09
C SER A 303 5.76 35.29 -0.64
N GLY A 304 6.46 34.40 0.09
CA GLY A 304 7.81 34.63 0.58
C GLY A 304 8.91 34.20 -0.40
N GLU A 305 10.13 34.21 0.09
CA GLU A 305 11.35 33.72 -0.59
C GLU A 305 11.88 32.45 0.05
N SER A 306 11.23 31.98 1.12
CA SER A 306 11.63 30.83 1.90
C SER A 306 10.50 29.80 1.91
N GLN A 307 10.86 28.51 1.84
CA GLN A 307 9.89 27.41 1.94
C GLN A 307 9.14 27.47 3.28
N GLU A 308 7.81 27.44 3.21
CA GLU A 308 6.97 27.38 4.39
C GLU A 308 6.52 25.96 4.70
N VAL A 309 6.42 25.64 5.99
CA VAL A 309 6.09 24.31 6.46
C VAL A 309 4.94 24.34 7.46
N ARG A 310 4.10 23.28 7.42
CA ARG A 310 2.94 23.14 8.32
C ARG A 310 1.99 24.32 8.31
N VAL A 311 1.76 24.88 7.13
CA VAL A 311 0.83 25.98 6.94
C VAL A 311 -0.59 25.51 7.25
N LYS A 312 -1.16 26.02 8.34
CA LYS A 312 -2.48 25.63 8.80
C LYS A 312 -3.53 26.53 8.19
N VAL A 313 -4.54 25.93 7.58
CA VAL A 313 -5.67 26.58 6.94
C VAL A 313 -6.94 26.20 7.69
N THR A 314 -7.74 27.19 8.09
CA THR A 314 -9.01 27.01 8.79
C THR A 314 -10.13 27.63 7.98
N LEU A 315 -11.20 26.85 7.74
CA LEU A 315 -12.43 27.33 7.12
C LEU A 315 -13.53 27.37 8.18
N THR A 316 -14.21 28.52 8.29
CA THR A 316 -15.29 28.74 9.24
C THR A 316 -16.56 29.19 8.54
N ILE A 317 -17.70 28.52 8.82
CA ILE A 317 -19.04 28.96 8.38
C ILE A 317 -19.89 29.19 9.64
N PRO A 318 -20.33 30.43 9.91
CA PRO A 318 -21.19 30.74 11.04
C PRO A 318 -22.50 29.94 10.95
N LYS A 319 -22.89 29.31 12.05
CA LYS A 319 -24.13 28.56 12.18
C LYS A 319 -24.54 28.50 13.66
N GLN A 320 -25.85 28.45 13.93
CA GLN A 320 -26.38 28.22 15.26
C GLN A 320 -26.69 26.72 15.47
N PRO A 321 -26.45 26.11 16.66
CA PRO A 321 -25.81 26.74 17.82
C PRO A 321 -24.30 26.88 17.71
N ASP A 322 -23.63 26.05 16.90
CA ASP A 322 -22.17 26.05 16.77
C ASP A 322 -21.74 26.26 15.31
N PRO A 323 -20.68 27.05 15.07
CA PRO A 323 -20.13 27.24 13.72
C PRO A 323 -19.53 25.94 13.19
N ILE A 324 -19.53 25.79 11.87
CA ILE A 324 -18.74 24.75 11.20
C ILE A 324 -17.30 25.26 11.13
N VAL A 325 -16.37 24.55 11.77
CA VAL A 325 -14.93 24.89 11.75
C VAL A 325 -14.16 23.66 11.28
N LEU A 326 -13.49 23.79 10.15
CA LEU A 326 -12.70 22.74 9.52
C LEU A 326 -11.26 23.24 9.39
N THR A 327 -10.30 22.37 9.67
CA THR A 327 -8.88 22.69 9.61
C THR A 327 -8.14 21.66 8.78
N GLN A 328 -7.25 22.14 7.90
CA GLN A 328 -6.32 21.37 7.10
C GLN A 328 -4.92 21.95 7.25
N THR A 329 -3.91 21.13 6.97
CA THR A 329 -2.51 21.58 7.02
C THR A 329 -1.83 21.25 5.70
N ILE A 330 -1.18 22.24 5.10
CA ILE A 330 -0.27 22.06 3.97
C ILE A 330 1.10 21.70 4.56
N PRO A 331 1.64 20.52 4.32
CA PRO A 331 2.90 20.09 4.94
C PRO A 331 4.08 20.98 4.54
N ILE A 332 4.19 21.26 3.27
CA ILE A 332 5.26 22.07 2.65
C ILE A 332 4.63 22.91 1.53
N ILE A 333 5.12 24.14 1.35
CA ILE A 333 4.84 24.97 0.19
C ILE A 333 6.11 25.73 -0.18
N ASP A 334 6.52 25.62 -1.45
CA ASP A 334 7.74 26.25 -1.95
C ASP A 334 7.50 27.72 -2.32
N PRO A 335 8.53 28.58 -2.32
CA PRO A 335 8.42 29.96 -2.70
C PRO A 335 7.73 30.15 -4.05
N GLY A 336 6.66 30.94 -4.08
CA GLY A 336 5.84 31.19 -5.27
C GLY A 336 4.91 30.06 -5.68
N GLU A 337 4.95 28.91 -5.00
CA GLU A 337 4.03 27.79 -5.25
C GLU A 337 2.63 28.10 -4.71
N THR A 338 1.60 27.51 -5.36
CA THR A 338 0.22 27.51 -4.85
C THR A 338 -0.20 26.06 -4.61
N LYS A 339 -0.52 25.74 -3.37
CA LYS A 339 -1.11 24.44 -2.99
C LYS A 339 -2.57 24.59 -2.60
N THR A 340 -3.34 23.56 -2.80
CA THR A 340 -4.77 23.52 -2.49
C THR A 340 -5.08 22.55 -1.38
N VAL A 341 -6.03 22.93 -0.51
CA VAL A 341 -6.65 22.06 0.48
C VAL A 341 -8.15 22.02 0.29
N THR A 342 -8.77 20.86 0.48
CA THR A 342 -10.21 20.68 0.28
C THR A 342 -10.91 20.41 1.61
N PHE A 343 -11.95 21.19 1.89
CA PHE A 343 -12.77 21.08 3.07
C PHE A 343 -14.13 20.47 2.71
N GLN A 344 -14.41 19.25 3.14
CA GLN A 344 -15.73 18.63 2.99
C GLN A 344 -16.67 19.17 4.07
N VAL A 345 -17.72 19.87 3.65
CA VAL A 345 -18.63 20.57 4.58
C VAL A 345 -19.84 19.72 4.93
N GLY A 346 -20.31 18.86 4.03
CA GLY A 346 -21.53 18.09 4.22
C GLY A 346 -22.81 18.94 4.17
N ALA A 347 -23.95 18.32 4.46
CA ALA A 347 -25.27 18.91 4.24
C ALA A 347 -25.76 19.89 5.32
N LEU A 348 -24.96 20.31 6.29
CA LEU A 348 -25.43 21.04 7.47
C LEU A 348 -25.09 22.54 7.46
N VAL A 349 -25.14 23.21 6.32
CA VAL A 349 -24.97 24.66 6.20
C VAL A 349 -26.26 25.44 6.48
N PRO A 350 -26.21 26.74 6.87
CA PRO A 350 -27.40 27.58 7.00
C PRO A 350 -28.02 27.84 5.62
N PHE A 351 -29.35 27.64 5.48
CA PHE A 351 -30.06 27.79 4.21
C PHE A 351 -30.84 29.08 4.12
N GLY A 352 -30.84 29.70 2.92
CA GLY A 352 -31.73 30.79 2.56
C GLY A 352 -31.41 32.14 3.21
N GLU A 353 -30.37 32.20 4.01
CA GLU A 353 -29.89 33.41 4.65
C GLU A 353 -28.48 33.73 4.18
N GLN A 354 -28.18 35.05 4.09
CA GLN A 354 -26.83 35.49 3.82
C GLN A 354 -25.92 35.09 4.98
N THR A 355 -24.82 34.42 4.65
CA THR A 355 -23.79 34.02 5.60
C THR A 355 -22.40 34.30 5.00
N THR A 356 -21.37 33.93 5.72
CA THR A 356 -19.98 34.17 5.30
C THR A 356 -19.19 32.88 5.39
N VAL A 357 -18.46 32.55 4.33
CA VAL A 357 -17.38 31.57 4.41
C VAL A 357 -16.09 32.31 4.72
N LYS A 358 -15.55 32.12 5.91
CA LYS A 358 -14.28 32.73 6.34
C LYS A 358 -13.17 31.70 6.18
N VAL A 359 -12.05 32.15 5.61
CA VAL A 359 -10.82 31.36 5.50
C VAL A 359 -9.71 32.11 6.22
N ASP A 360 -9.01 31.43 7.10
CA ASP A 360 -7.85 31.93 7.84
C ASP A 360 -6.65 30.99 7.56
N VAL A 361 -5.52 31.58 7.21
CA VAL A 361 -4.20 30.91 7.13
C VAL A 361 -3.40 31.35 8.34
N ASP A 362 -2.97 30.44 9.19
CA ASP A 362 -2.17 30.79 10.38
C ASP A 362 -0.85 31.45 9.91
N PRO A 363 -0.40 32.56 10.54
CA PRO A 363 0.88 33.17 10.21
C PRO A 363 2.05 32.23 10.41
N VAL A 364 3.02 32.28 9.49
CA VAL A 364 4.27 31.54 9.61
C VAL A 364 5.35 32.32 10.37
N PRO A 365 6.34 31.64 10.98
CA PRO A 365 7.43 32.36 11.67
C PRO A 365 8.17 33.31 10.74
N GLY A 366 8.31 34.59 11.12
CA GLY A 366 8.96 35.59 10.31
C GLY A 366 8.05 36.36 9.34
N GLU A 367 6.78 35.98 9.22
CA GLU A 367 5.81 36.67 8.40
C GLU A 367 5.48 38.06 8.96
N THR A 368 5.63 39.05 8.13
CA THR A 368 5.37 40.48 8.52
C THR A 368 4.05 40.98 7.98
N ASN A 369 3.56 40.45 6.86
CA ASN A 369 2.29 40.83 6.27
C ASN A 369 1.25 39.71 6.44
N THR A 370 0.40 39.87 7.44
CA THR A 370 -0.67 38.91 7.74
C THR A 370 -2.05 39.38 7.23
N SER A 371 -2.13 40.52 6.53
CA SER A 371 -3.41 41.04 6.05
C SER A 371 -4.04 40.23 4.91
N ASN A 372 -3.24 39.45 4.20
CA ASN A 372 -3.63 38.56 3.10
C ASN A 372 -3.87 37.10 3.55
N ASN A 373 -3.75 36.82 4.86
CA ASN A 373 -3.95 35.50 5.46
C ASN A 373 -5.41 35.25 5.83
N THR A 374 -6.27 36.26 5.83
CA THR A 374 -7.68 36.11 6.17
C THR A 374 -8.54 36.69 5.06
N ALA A 375 -9.59 35.97 4.67
CA ALA A 375 -10.59 36.42 3.73
C ALA A 375 -11.99 35.94 4.12
N GLU A 376 -12.98 36.81 3.86
CA GLU A 376 -14.39 36.56 4.12
C GLU A 376 -15.16 36.63 2.81
N TYR A 377 -15.96 35.59 2.52
CA TYR A 377 -16.71 35.46 1.29
C TYR A 377 -18.21 35.47 1.58
N PRO A 378 -18.98 36.49 1.19
CA PRO A 378 -20.42 36.50 1.37
C PRO A 378 -21.08 35.42 0.48
N VAL A 379 -21.92 34.57 1.05
CA VAL A 379 -22.58 33.49 0.34
C VAL A 379 -24.04 33.32 0.78
N ILE A 380 -24.86 32.78 -0.12
CA ILE A 380 -26.20 32.24 0.20
C ILE A 380 -26.22 30.77 -0.22
N PHE A 381 -26.55 29.88 0.73
CA PHE A 381 -26.75 28.46 0.44
C PHE A 381 -28.21 28.22 0.02
N THR A 382 -28.40 27.57 -1.13
CA THR A 382 -29.71 27.21 -1.70
C THR A 382 -29.81 25.71 -1.95
N LEU A 383 -31.02 25.19 -2.01
CA LEU A 383 -31.31 23.78 -2.38
C LEU A 383 -31.16 23.57 -3.86
#